data_b70f0d4aa8f51ba0ae37b441bcf39b23
#
_entry.id   b70f0d4aa8f51ba0ae37b441bcf39b23
#
_cell.length_a   1.000
_cell.length_b   1.000
_cell.length_c   1.000
_cell.angle_alpha   90.00
_cell.angle_beta   90.00
_cell.angle_gamma   90.00
#
_symmetry.space_group_name_H-M   'P 1'
#
loop_
_entity.id
_entity.type
_entity.pdbx_description
1 polymer ?
#
loop_
_entity_poly.entity_id
_entity_poly.type
_entity_poly.pdbx_seq_one_letter_code
_entity_poly.pdbx_strand_id
1 'polypeptide(L)'
;GLTHRRAMFFTGEGLLVIADQISGPAAGNVGVHFNLCPGRIEYARDGTVRTLFADGNNIRIKTSATVPVQIREEEGWVSTAYRKKEERPAYAVEAPKTAGGELLFITVIAPDEAPFQGSIAIVPQKAPVGDTFRFAVRVGAKTYDLGYELK
;
A
#
# COMPACT_ATOMS: atom_id res chain seq x y z
N GLY A 1 22.20 -3.07 9.09
CA GLY A 1 21.39 -3.23 7.89
C GLY A 1 19.91 -3.32 8.22
N LEU A 2 19.10 -3.36 7.18
CA LEU A 2 17.64 -3.59 7.27
C LEU A 2 17.32 -4.92 6.59
N THR A 3 16.34 -5.62 7.14
CA THR A 3 15.68 -6.74 6.50
C THR A 3 14.30 -6.30 6.07
N HIS A 4 13.96 -6.52 4.80
CA HIS A 4 12.64 -6.28 4.24
C HIS A 4 12.02 -7.62 3.83
N ARG A 5 10.82 -7.90 4.31
CA ARG A 5 10.01 -9.05 3.93
C ARG A 5 8.70 -8.55 3.35
N ARG A 6 8.28 -9.13 2.23
CA ARG A 6 7.02 -8.79 1.56
C ARG A 6 6.17 -10.04 1.38
N ALA A 7 4.93 -9.97 1.82
CA ALA A 7 3.89 -10.93 1.50
C ALA A 7 2.83 -10.26 0.62
N MET A 8 2.33 -11.00 -0.37
CA MET A 8 1.31 -10.51 -1.30
C MET A 8 0.13 -11.49 -1.29
N PHE A 9 -1.07 -10.96 -1.12
CA PHE A 9 -2.31 -11.72 -1.11
C PHE A 9 -3.19 -11.20 -2.25
N PHE A 10 -3.48 -12.07 -3.19
CA PHE A 10 -4.39 -11.76 -4.29
C PHE A 10 -5.66 -12.60 -4.12
N THR A 11 -6.80 -11.94 -3.96
CA THR A 11 -8.09 -12.63 -3.87
C THR A 11 -8.61 -12.94 -5.26
N GLY A 12 -9.37 -14.01 -5.41
CA GLY A 12 -10.01 -14.37 -6.67
C GLY A 12 -10.99 -13.31 -7.20
N GLU A 13 -11.32 -12.30 -6.40
CA GLU A 13 -12.19 -11.18 -6.75
C GLU A 13 -11.44 -9.94 -7.25
N GLY A 14 -10.09 -9.96 -7.29
CA GLY A 14 -9.27 -8.86 -7.79
C GLY A 14 -8.71 -7.90 -6.73
N LEU A 15 -8.92 -8.17 -5.43
CA LEU A 15 -8.26 -7.41 -4.37
C LEU A 15 -6.80 -7.85 -4.22
N LEU A 16 -5.88 -6.90 -4.23
CA LEU A 16 -4.47 -7.13 -3.90
C LEU A 16 -4.15 -6.49 -2.55
N VAL A 17 -3.58 -7.27 -1.65
CA VAL A 17 -3.08 -6.78 -0.37
C VAL A 17 -1.60 -7.11 -0.24
N ILE A 18 -0.80 -6.12 0.15
CA ILE A 18 0.64 -6.25 0.29
C ILE A 18 0.99 -5.93 1.75
N ALA A 19 1.73 -6.81 2.40
CA ALA A 19 2.29 -6.61 3.72
C ALA A 19 3.81 -6.49 3.62
N ASP A 20 4.37 -5.34 3.99
CA ASP A 20 5.79 -5.05 4.00
C ASP A 20 6.28 -4.92 5.44
N GLN A 21 7.09 -5.87 5.89
CA GLN A 21 7.71 -5.88 7.21
C GLN A 21 9.18 -5.45 7.09
N ILE A 22 9.55 -4.44 7.85
CA ILE A 22 10.90 -3.91 7.89
C ILE A 22 11.45 -4.04 9.31
N SER A 23 12.56 -4.74 9.46
CA SER A 23 13.24 -4.96 10.74
C SER A 23 14.73 -4.66 10.65
N GLY A 24 15.41 -4.62 11.79
CA GLY A 24 16.86 -4.43 11.88
C GLY A 24 17.27 -3.17 12.63
N PRO A 25 18.58 -2.98 12.87
CA PRO A 25 19.11 -1.97 13.77
C PRO A 25 19.03 -0.52 13.26
N ALA A 26 18.92 -0.31 11.94
CA ALA A 26 18.89 1.05 11.38
C ALA A 26 17.57 1.77 11.70
N ALA A 27 17.66 3.08 11.92
CA ALA A 27 16.53 4.00 12.05
C ALA A 27 16.47 4.94 10.83
N GLY A 28 15.30 5.54 10.60
CA GLY A 28 15.08 6.52 9.53
C GLY A 28 13.68 6.46 8.96
N ASN A 29 13.40 7.29 7.97
CA ASN A 29 12.15 7.19 7.22
C ASN A 29 12.22 6.02 6.24
N VAL A 30 11.12 5.27 6.18
CA VAL A 30 10.91 4.19 5.23
C VAL A 30 9.66 4.53 4.42
N GLY A 31 9.74 4.38 3.10
CA GLY A 31 8.64 4.67 2.19
C GLY A 31 8.25 3.49 1.32
N VAL A 32 6.95 3.36 1.10
CA VAL A 32 6.36 2.55 0.02
C VAL A 32 6.04 3.50 -1.12
N HIS A 33 6.66 3.29 -2.28
CA HIS A 33 6.56 4.18 -3.44
C HIS A 33 5.60 3.61 -4.49
N PHE A 34 4.76 4.49 -5.02
CA PHE A 34 3.79 4.17 -6.06
C PHE A 34 4.05 5.02 -7.29
N ASN A 35 4.15 4.36 -8.42
CA ASN A 35 4.28 4.96 -9.74
C ASN A 35 3.08 4.50 -10.57
N LEU A 36 2.13 5.38 -10.83
CA LEU A 36 0.90 5.04 -11.52
C LEU A 36 1.01 5.30 -13.03
N CYS A 37 0.06 4.83 -13.80
CA CYS A 37 -0.04 5.21 -15.23
C CYS A 37 -0.30 6.71 -15.35
N PRO A 38 0.11 7.34 -16.48
CA PRO A 38 -0.26 8.71 -16.77
C PRO A 38 -1.77 8.94 -16.64
N GLY A 39 -2.16 10.02 -15.99
CA GLY A 39 -3.56 10.34 -15.72
C GLY A 39 -3.74 11.09 -14.41
N ARG A 40 -4.98 11.33 -14.04
CA ARG A 40 -5.32 12.05 -12.80
C ARG A 40 -5.46 11.09 -11.62
N ILE A 41 -5.08 11.57 -10.45
CA ILE A 41 -5.35 10.92 -9.16
C ILE A 41 -5.99 11.90 -8.19
N GLU A 42 -6.61 11.37 -7.16
CA GLU A 42 -7.22 12.12 -6.07
C GLU A 42 -6.76 11.54 -4.74
N TYR A 43 -6.44 12.44 -3.80
CA TYR A 43 -6.12 12.08 -2.41
C TYR A 43 -7.34 12.34 -1.52
N ALA A 44 -7.93 11.28 -0.99
CA ALA A 44 -9.03 11.40 -0.05
C ALA A 44 -8.52 11.74 1.36
N ARG A 45 -9.38 12.36 2.17
CA ARG A 45 -9.04 12.77 3.55
C ARG A 45 -8.64 11.62 4.46
N ASP A 46 -9.08 10.41 4.16
CA ASP A 46 -8.78 9.20 4.93
C ASP A 46 -7.45 8.52 4.49
N GLY A 47 -6.69 9.17 3.61
CA GLY A 47 -5.43 8.67 3.07
C GLY A 47 -5.59 7.65 1.93
N THR A 48 -6.79 7.45 1.40
CA THR A 48 -7.01 6.66 0.19
C THR A 48 -6.63 7.47 -1.04
N VAL A 49 -5.83 6.88 -1.93
CA VAL A 49 -5.52 7.44 -3.25
C VAL A 49 -6.37 6.74 -4.30
N ARG A 50 -7.00 7.50 -5.17
CA ARG A 50 -7.90 7.00 -6.22
C ARG A 50 -7.39 7.45 -7.57
N THR A 51 -7.35 6.56 -8.56
CA THR A 51 -7.12 6.94 -9.95
C THR A 51 -8.41 7.43 -10.60
N LEU A 52 -8.28 8.36 -11.55
CA LEU A 52 -9.39 8.96 -12.30
C LEU A 52 -9.08 8.85 -13.79
N PHE A 53 -8.88 7.61 -14.27
CA PHE A 53 -8.57 7.36 -15.67
C PHE A 53 -9.82 7.39 -16.53
N ALA A 54 -9.69 7.92 -17.75
CA ALA A 54 -10.80 8.14 -18.66
C ALA A 54 -11.43 6.83 -19.19
N ASP A 55 -10.67 5.74 -19.20
CA ASP A 55 -11.14 4.41 -19.61
C ASP A 55 -12.00 3.70 -18.54
N GLY A 56 -12.13 4.31 -17.36
CA GLY A 56 -12.91 3.77 -16.25
C GLY A 56 -12.24 2.67 -15.44
N ASN A 57 -11.06 2.20 -15.84
CA ASN A 57 -10.30 1.16 -15.12
C ASN A 57 -9.57 1.76 -13.91
N ASN A 58 -10.35 2.16 -12.92
CA ASN A 58 -9.83 2.87 -11.74
C ASN A 58 -9.59 1.95 -10.56
N ILE A 59 -8.60 2.33 -9.75
CA ILE A 59 -8.25 1.65 -8.52
C ILE A 59 -8.24 2.63 -7.34
N ARG A 60 -8.40 2.07 -6.16
CA ARG A 60 -8.20 2.76 -4.88
C ARG A 60 -7.07 2.08 -4.13
N ILE A 61 -6.14 2.89 -3.64
CA ILE A 61 -4.97 2.43 -2.91
C ILE A 61 -5.02 3.03 -1.52
N LYS A 62 -4.91 2.22 -0.49
CA LYS A 62 -4.75 2.68 0.88
C LYS A 62 -3.60 1.95 1.54
N THR A 63 -2.68 2.71 2.13
CA THR A 63 -1.57 2.19 2.91
C THR A 63 -1.67 2.67 4.33
N SER A 64 -1.54 1.76 5.28
CA SER A 64 -1.36 2.06 6.70
C SER A 64 -0.06 1.44 7.18
N ALA A 65 0.45 1.95 8.31
CA ALA A 65 1.56 1.31 9.01
C ALA A 65 1.27 1.14 10.50
N THR A 66 2.15 0.45 11.22
CA THR A 66 2.10 0.32 12.70
C THR A 66 2.33 1.63 13.43
N VAL A 67 2.75 2.67 12.71
CA VAL A 67 2.90 4.05 13.18
C VAL A 67 2.21 5.00 12.18
N PRO A 68 1.94 6.25 12.54
CA PRO A 68 1.36 7.22 11.61
C PRO A 68 2.18 7.36 10.33
N VAL A 69 1.49 7.43 9.20
CA VAL A 69 2.08 7.61 7.87
C VAL A 69 1.86 9.02 7.34
N GLN A 70 2.74 9.44 6.43
CA GLN A 70 2.58 10.66 5.64
C GLN A 70 2.61 10.30 4.16
N ILE A 71 1.73 10.92 3.38
CA ILE A 71 1.75 10.82 1.93
C ILE A 71 2.56 12.00 1.40
N ARG A 72 3.53 11.72 0.54
CA ARG A 72 4.36 12.73 -0.13
C ARG A 72 4.30 12.52 -1.63
N GLU A 73 3.87 13.53 -2.35
CA GLU A 73 3.91 13.52 -3.81
C GLU A 73 5.37 13.51 -4.31
N GLU A 74 5.58 12.80 -5.41
CA GLU A 74 6.88 12.66 -6.05
C GLU A 74 6.81 13.02 -7.52
N GLU A 75 7.94 13.43 -8.08
CA GLU A 75 8.09 13.59 -9.51
C GLU A 75 8.15 12.20 -10.17
N GLY A 76 7.23 11.92 -11.07
CA GLY A 76 7.13 10.64 -11.76
C GLY A 76 7.19 10.80 -13.27
N TRP A 77 7.96 9.93 -13.93
CA TRP A 77 8.09 9.89 -15.38
C TRP A 77 7.99 8.48 -15.91
N VAL A 78 7.44 8.34 -17.09
CA VAL A 78 7.42 7.08 -17.82
C VAL A 78 7.80 7.30 -19.29
N SER A 79 8.44 6.30 -19.87
CA SER A 79 8.73 6.26 -21.30
C SER A 79 7.98 5.08 -21.91
N THR A 80 6.90 5.35 -22.59
CA THR A 80 6.07 4.35 -23.26
C THR A 80 6.54 3.99 -24.65
N ALA A 81 7.45 4.83 -25.22
CA ALA A 81 8.07 4.61 -26.51
C ALA A 81 9.45 5.26 -26.56
N TYR A 82 10.28 4.84 -27.51
CA TYR A 82 11.62 5.40 -27.72
C TYR A 82 11.57 6.93 -27.90
N ARG A 83 12.37 7.67 -27.11
CA ARG A 83 12.44 9.14 -27.09
C ARG A 83 11.15 9.85 -26.63
N LYS A 84 10.17 9.16 -26.07
CA LYS A 84 9.02 9.78 -25.41
C LYS A 84 9.19 9.72 -23.90
N LYS A 85 9.02 10.87 -23.26
CA LYS A 85 8.96 11.00 -21.80
C LYS A 85 7.62 11.66 -21.45
N GLU A 86 6.86 11.04 -20.58
CA GLU A 86 5.54 11.50 -20.18
C GLU A 86 5.48 11.56 -18.66
N GLU A 87 4.90 12.63 -18.11
CA GLU A 87 4.69 12.77 -16.69
C GLU A 87 3.60 11.81 -16.21
N ARG A 88 3.81 11.24 -15.03
CA ARG A 88 2.83 10.36 -14.38
C ARG A 88 2.74 10.66 -12.89
N PRO A 89 1.57 10.42 -12.26
CA PRO A 89 1.47 10.53 -10.82
C PRO A 89 2.41 9.54 -10.12
N ALA A 90 3.16 10.07 -9.16
CA ALA A 90 4.00 9.28 -8.26
C ALA A 90 3.87 9.82 -6.84
N TYR A 91 3.87 8.94 -5.85
CA TYR A 91 3.84 9.31 -4.44
C TYR A 91 4.47 8.24 -3.57
N ALA A 92 4.92 8.65 -2.40
CA ALA A 92 5.38 7.75 -1.35
C ALA A 92 4.44 7.83 -0.14
N VAL A 93 4.27 6.70 0.54
CA VAL A 93 3.68 6.63 1.89
C VAL A 93 4.81 6.33 2.85
N GLU A 94 5.16 7.30 3.67
CA GLU A 94 6.35 7.27 4.52
C GLU A 94 5.98 7.11 5.99
N ALA A 95 6.83 6.40 6.74
CA ALA A 95 6.71 6.24 8.18
C ALA A 95 8.09 6.17 8.84
N PRO A 96 8.24 6.72 10.07
CA PRO A 96 9.48 6.62 10.81
C PRO A 96 9.67 5.21 11.37
N LYS A 97 10.86 4.66 11.20
CA LYS A 97 11.33 3.43 11.83
C LYS A 97 12.35 3.76 12.91
N THR A 98 12.13 3.26 14.12
CA THR A 98 13.09 3.36 15.22
C THR A 98 14.20 2.32 15.10
N ALA A 99 15.35 2.61 15.71
CA ALA A 99 16.46 1.67 15.78
C ALA A 99 16.03 0.39 16.51
N GLY A 100 16.32 -0.77 15.92
CA GLY A 100 15.93 -2.07 16.47
C GLY A 100 14.44 -2.37 16.46
N GLY A 101 13.59 -1.40 16.12
CA GLY A 101 12.14 -1.60 16.04
C GLY A 101 11.72 -2.28 14.75
N GLU A 102 10.50 -2.77 14.75
CA GLU A 102 9.82 -3.27 13.54
C GLU A 102 8.84 -2.22 13.01
N LEU A 103 8.75 -2.13 11.69
CA LEU A 103 7.77 -1.32 10.98
C LEU A 103 7.05 -2.22 9.99
N LEU A 104 5.73 -2.17 10.02
CA LEU A 104 4.90 -2.90 9.08
C LEU A 104 4.03 -1.92 8.31
N PHE A 105 4.06 -2.02 6.98
CA PHE A 105 3.07 -1.41 6.11
C PHE A 105 2.10 -2.46 5.61
N ILE A 106 0.83 -2.09 5.51
CA ILE A 106 -0.19 -2.86 4.81
C ILE A 106 -0.79 -1.96 3.74
N THR A 107 -0.68 -2.38 2.50
CA THR A 107 -1.24 -1.70 1.34
C THR A 107 -2.38 -2.52 0.78
N VAL A 108 -3.52 -1.89 0.57
CA VAL A 108 -4.69 -2.46 -0.11
C VAL A 108 -4.84 -1.76 -1.45
N ILE A 109 -4.90 -2.53 -2.52
CA ILE A 109 -5.21 -2.06 -3.87
C ILE A 109 -6.50 -2.77 -4.30
N ALA A 110 -7.55 -1.98 -4.46
CA ALA A 110 -8.87 -2.47 -4.83
C ALA A 110 -9.36 -1.82 -6.12
N PRO A 111 -10.02 -2.56 -7.01
CA PRO A 111 -10.78 -1.96 -8.10
C PRO A 111 -11.77 -0.92 -7.56
N ASP A 112 -11.98 0.18 -8.30
CA ASP A 112 -12.92 1.22 -7.90
C ASP A 112 -14.31 0.97 -8.49
N GLU A 113 -14.79 -0.25 -8.32
CA GLU A 113 -16.08 -0.74 -8.80
C GLU A 113 -16.67 -1.77 -7.83
N ALA A 114 -17.89 -2.23 -8.09
CA ALA A 114 -18.51 -3.31 -7.32
C ALA A 114 -17.68 -4.62 -7.49
N PRO A 115 -17.49 -5.43 -6.45
CA PRO A 115 -18.09 -5.31 -5.11
C PRO A 115 -17.26 -4.50 -4.10
N PHE A 116 -16.20 -3.82 -4.52
CA PHE A 116 -15.23 -3.17 -3.64
C PHE A 116 -15.59 -1.72 -3.29
N GLN A 117 -16.81 -1.26 -3.57
CA GLN A 117 -17.27 0.08 -3.21
C GLN A 117 -17.29 0.28 -1.68
N GLY A 118 -17.08 1.54 -1.25
CA GLY A 118 -17.07 1.93 0.16
C GLY A 118 -15.68 2.16 0.71
N SER A 119 -15.56 2.33 2.02
CA SER A 119 -14.29 2.64 2.69
C SER A 119 -13.36 1.44 2.71
N ILE A 120 -12.04 1.72 2.67
CA ILE A 120 -11.00 0.74 2.96
C ILE A 120 -10.55 0.95 4.39
N ALA A 121 -10.71 -0.06 5.24
CA ALA A 121 -10.20 -0.07 6.60
C ALA A 121 -9.16 -1.19 6.75
N ILE A 122 -8.00 -0.84 7.29
CA ILE A 122 -6.92 -1.77 7.60
C ILE A 122 -6.84 -1.85 9.11
N VAL A 123 -7.01 -3.04 9.65
CA VAL A 123 -6.90 -3.29 11.08
C VAL A 123 -5.63 -4.09 11.31
N PRO A 124 -4.50 -3.42 11.59
CA PRO A 124 -3.29 -4.13 11.94
C PRO A 124 -3.55 -4.86 13.26
N GLN A 125 -3.41 -6.16 13.25
CA GLN A 125 -3.30 -6.88 14.51
C GLN A 125 -1.94 -6.55 15.13
N LYS A 126 -1.84 -6.65 16.45
CA LYS A 126 -0.61 -6.40 17.23
C LYS A 126 0.61 -7.03 16.53
N ALA A 127 1.78 -6.46 16.82
CA ALA A 127 3.07 -6.94 16.34
C ALA A 127 3.13 -8.47 16.23
N PRO A 128 3.84 -9.01 15.20
CA PRO A 128 3.93 -10.44 14.98
C PRO A 128 4.26 -11.18 16.28
N VAL A 129 3.51 -12.23 16.59
CA VAL A 129 3.87 -13.13 17.68
C VAL A 129 4.70 -14.25 17.08
N GLY A 130 6.02 -14.17 17.26
CA GLY A 130 6.94 -15.09 16.61
C GLY A 130 6.95 -14.91 15.09
N ASP A 131 6.92 -16.02 14.37
CA ASP A 131 6.97 -16.04 12.90
C ASP A 131 5.60 -15.92 12.22
N THR A 132 4.52 -15.77 12.99
CA THR A 132 3.14 -15.68 12.49
C THR A 132 2.66 -14.24 12.49
N PHE A 133 2.19 -13.78 11.34
CA PHE A 133 1.60 -12.47 11.14
C PHE A 133 0.14 -12.58 10.68
N ARG A 134 -0.77 -11.83 11.32
CA ARG A 134 -2.19 -11.78 10.95
C ARG A 134 -2.71 -10.34 10.99
N PHE A 135 -3.61 -10.03 10.06
CA PHE A 135 -4.28 -8.74 10.00
C PHE A 135 -5.63 -8.88 9.27
N ALA A 136 -6.50 -7.92 9.46
CA ALA A 136 -7.77 -7.86 8.76
C ALA A 136 -7.84 -6.63 7.87
N VAL A 137 -8.40 -6.81 6.67
CA VAL A 137 -8.71 -5.74 5.73
C VAL A 137 -10.19 -5.76 5.46
N ARG A 138 -10.84 -4.60 5.57
CA ARG A 138 -12.24 -4.43 5.20
C ARG A 138 -12.34 -3.47 4.02
N VAL A 139 -13.03 -3.90 2.97
CA VAL A 139 -13.32 -3.09 1.80
C VAL A 139 -14.83 -3.10 1.57
N GLY A 140 -15.47 -1.95 1.80
CA GLY A 140 -16.93 -1.87 1.84
C GLY A 140 -17.52 -2.77 2.93
N ALA A 141 -18.39 -3.69 2.53
CA ALA A 141 -19.02 -4.66 3.44
C ALA A 141 -18.22 -5.95 3.65
N LYS A 142 -17.18 -6.20 2.87
CA LYS A 142 -16.38 -7.44 2.92
C LYS A 142 -15.19 -7.30 3.85
N THR A 143 -14.93 -8.35 4.65
CA THR A 143 -13.75 -8.47 5.51
C THR A 143 -12.91 -9.65 5.06
N TYR A 144 -11.61 -9.45 5.00
CA TYR A 144 -10.60 -10.44 4.65
C TYR A 144 -9.63 -10.60 5.82
N ASP A 145 -9.61 -11.80 6.41
CA ASP A 145 -8.62 -12.17 7.42
C ASP A 145 -7.43 -12.82 6.72
N LEU A 146 -6.29 -12.14 6.79
CA LEU A 146 -5.08 -12.50 6.06
C LEU A 146 -3.93 -12.75 7.03
N GLY A 147 -3.02 -13.58 6.62
CA GLY A 147 -1.83 -13.83 7.41
C GLY A 147 -0.86 -14.78 6.73
N TYR A 148 0.36 -14.80 7.24
CA TYR A 148 1.39 -15.73 6.80
C TYR A 148 2.23 -16.20 7.98
N GLU A 149 2.85 -17.35 7.81
CA GLU A 149 3.80 -17.94 8.74
C GLU A 149 5.15 -18.04 8.05
N LEU A 150 6.18 -17.55 8.71
CA LEU A 150 7.57 -17.69 8.24
C LEU A 150 8.05 -19.09 8.64
N LYS A 151 8.49 -19.86 7.67
CA LYS A 151 9.12 -21.17 7.90
C LYS A 151 10.64 -21.03 7.78
#